data_0e300be82e718c1159a35573e5437d63
#
_entry.id   0e300be82e718c1159a35573e5437d63
#
_cell.length_a   1.000
_cell.length_b   1.000
_cell.length_c   1.000
_cell.angle_alpha   90.00
_cell.angle_beta   90.00
_cell.angle_gamma   90.00
#
_symmetry.space_group_name_H-M   'P 1'
#
loop_
_entity.id
_entity.type
_entity.pdbx_description
1 polymer ?
#
loop_
_entity_poly.entity_id
_entity_poly.type
_entity_poly.pdbx_seq_one_letter_code
_entity_poly.pdbx_strand_id
1 'polypeptide(L)' 'MSMQSHLAELEKKHQALEQEINECLTHPAVDDLRIVELKRKKLQVKDEIERLLHDGTASVH' A
#
# COMPACT_ATOMS: atom_id res chain seq x y z
N MET A 1 5.48 -20.35 0.55
CA MET A 1 4.98 -19.32 1.46
C MET A 1 3.47 -19.32 1.46
N SER A 2 2.90 -19.11 2.62
CA SER A 2 1.46 -19.10 2.72
C SER A 2 0.92 -17.74 2.27
N MET A 3 -0.33 -17.75 1.88
CA MET A 3 -1.01 -16.53 1.49
C MET A 3 -1.05 -15.51 2.63
N GLN A 4 -1.18 -16.02 3.85
CA GLN A 4 -1.21 -15.15 5.02
C GLN A 4 0.10 -14.40 5.22
N SER A 5 1.23 -15.07 4.98
CA SER A 5 2.52 -14.41 5.09
C SER A 5 2.68 -13.31 4.06
N HIS A 6 2.23 -13.60 2.84
CA HIS A 6 2.30 -12.60 1.78
C HIS A 6 1.41 -11.40 2.08
N LEU A 7 0.21 -11.68 2.57
CA LEU A 7 -0.73 -10.64 2.94
C LEU A 7 -0.18 -9.77 4.06
N ALA A 8 0.44 -10.40 5.06
CA ALA A 8 1.02 -9.66 6.17
C ALA A 8 2.15 -8.74 5.70
N GLU A 9 2.95 -9.19 4.76
CA GLU A 9 4.00 -8.36 4.20
C GLU A 9 3.43 -7.15 3.45
N LEU A 10 2.39 -7.37 2.68
CA LEU A 10 1.75 -6.27 1.96
C LEU A 10 1.13 -5.27 2.93
N GLU A 11 0.52 -5.75 3.99
CA GLU A 11 -0.05 -4.86 5.00
C GLU A 11 1.03 -4.04 5.68
N LYS A 12 2.18 -4.65 5.96
CA LYS A 12 3.30 -3.91 6.52
C LYS A 12 3.77 -2.80 5.58
N LYS A 13 3.88 -3.12 4.30
CA LYS A 13 4.27 -2.12 3.31
C LYS A 13 3.26 -0.99 3.26
N HIS A 14 1.99 -1.33 3.31
CA HIS A 14 0.93 -0.33 3.28
C HIS A 14 1.06 0.63 4.46
N GLN A 15 1.26 0.08 5.66
CA GLN A 15 1.42 0.89 6.85
C GLN A 15 2.67 1.76 6.79
N ALA A 16 3.76 1.20 6.29
CA ALA A 16 5.00 1.97 6.16
C ALA A 16 4.80 3.15 5.20
N LEU A 17 4.10 2.92 4.10
CA LEU A 17 3.83 3.98 3.15
C LEU A 17 2.92 5.06 3.75
N GLU A 18 1.94 4.65 4.52
CA GLU A 18 1.09 5.62 5.21
C GLU A 18 1.88 6.50 6.17
N GLN A 19 2.80 5.90 6.90
CA GLN A 19 3.66 6.66 7.81
C GLN A 19 4.52 7.64 7.05
N GLU A 20 5.10 7.20 5.94
CA GLU A 20 5.91 8.09 5.13
C GLU A 20 5.10 9.26 4.60
N ILE A 21 3.90 8.99 4.14
CA ILE A 21 3.02 10.06 3.66
C ILE A 21 2.73 11.05 4.78
N ASN A 22 2.41 10.56 5.95
CA ASN A 22 2.13 11.43 7.09
C ASN A 22 3.33 12.29 7.45
N GLU A 23 4.52 11.69 7.43
CA GLU A 23 5.74 12.45 7.71
C GLU A 23 5.97 13.52 6.66
N CYS A 24 5.72 13.19 5.41
CA CYS A 24 5.86 14.18 4.34
C CYS A 24 4.88 15.33 4.52
N LEU A 25 3.66 15.03 4.93
CA LEU A 25 2.65 16.07 5.13
C LEU A 25 2.98 16.99 6.29
N THR A 26 3.73 16.50 7.28
CA THR A 26 4.13 17.32 8.41
C THR A 26 5.40 18.10 8.16
N HIS A 27 6.08 17.82 7.05
CA HIS A 27 7.31 18.52 6.68
C HIS A 27 7.04 19.39 5.45
N PRO A 28 6.90 20.71 5.60
CA PRO A 28 6.58 21.56 4.46
C PRO A 28 7.66 21.63 3.41
N ALA A 29 8.86 21.17 3.72
CA ALA A 29 9.95 21.19 2.78
C ALA A 29 9.94 20.02 1.80
N VAL A 30 9.02 19.08 1.94
CA VAL A 30 8.97 17.92 1.08
C VAL A 30 8.32 18.24 -0.25
N ASP A 31 8.88 17.67 -1.29
CA ASP A 31 8.41 17.88 -2.66
C ASP A 31 7.05 17.24 -2.87
N ASP A 32 6.17 17.94 -3.58
CA ASP A 32 4.85 17.42 -3.90
C ASP A 32 4.93 16.13 -4.72
N LEU A 33 5.94 16.05 -5.58
CA LEU A 33 6.14 14.86 -6.38
C LEU A 33 6.36 13.62 -5.52
N ARG A 34 7.09 13.78 -4.43
CA ARG A 34 7.32 12.67 -3.54
C ARG A 34 6.03 12.17 -2.91
N ILE A 35 5.17 13.09 -2.50
CA ILE A 35 3.90 12.72 -1.91
C ILE A 35 3.05 11.97 -2.93
N VAL A 36 3.03 12.42 -4.16
CA VAL A 36 2.28 11.75 -5.22
C VAL A 36 2.81 10.34 -5.45
N GLU A 37 4.13 10.18 -5.47
CA GLU A 37 4.73 8.87 -5.65
C GLU A 37 4.37 7.93 -4.51
N LEU A 38 4.43 8.42 -3.29
CA LEU A 38 4.08 7.60 -2.13
C LEU A 38 2.62 7.19 -2.16
N LYS A 39 1.75 8.11 -2.54
CA LYS A 39 0.33 7.80 -2.66
C LYS A 39 0.08 6.75 -3.73
N ARG A 40 0.80 6.81 -4.84
CA ARG A 40 0.68 5.80 -5.88
C ARG A 40 1.11 4.43 -5.39
N LYS A 41 2.23 4.37 -4.70
CA LYS A 41 2.71 3.10 -4.15
C LYS A 41 1.71 2.54 -3.15
N LYS A 42 1.15 3.41 -2.32
CA LYS A 42 0.15 2.97 -1.36
C LYS A 42 -1.05 2.36 -2.07
N LEU A 43 -1.51 2.99 -3.13
CA LEU A 43 -2.63 2.46 -3.90
C LEU A 43 -2.30 1.13 -4.55
N GLN A 44 -1.09 0.98 -5.06
CA GLN A 44 -0.67 -0.29 -5.66
C GLN A 44 -0.66 -1.41 -4.63
N VAL A 45 -0.11 -1.14 -3.45
CA VAL A 45 -0.07 -2.14 -2.39
C VAL A 45 -1.47 -2.50 -1.94
N LYS A 46 -2.33 -1.50 -1.78
CA LYS A 46 -3.71 -1.75 -1.41
C LYS A 46 -4.43 -2.60 -2.45
N ASP A 47 -4.19 -2.31 -3.70
CA ASP A 47 -4.79 -3.08 -4.80
C ASP A 47 -4.34 -4.54 -4.74
N GLU A 48 -3.07 -4.77 -4.47
CA GLU A 48 -2.56 -6.13 -4.34
C GLU A 48 -3.20 -6.85 -3.16
N ILE A 49 -3.37 -6.16 -2.05
CA ILE A 49 -4.03 -6.75 -0.89
C ILE A 49 -5.45 -7.16 -1.24
N GLU A 50 -6.18 -6.29 -1.90
CA GLU A 50 -7.54 -6.59 -2.30
C GLU A 50 -7.61 -7.75 -3.27
N ARG A 51 -6.68 -7.81 -4.20
CA ARG A 51 -6.62 -8.93 -5.14
C ARG A 51 -6.41 -10.25 -4.43
N LEU A 52 -5.51 -10.28 -3.47
CA LEU A 52 -5.26 -11.49 -2.71
C LEU A 52 -6.49 -11.93 -1.94
N LEU A 53 -7.19 -10.98 -1.33
CA LEU A 53 -8.39 -11.30 -0.58
C LEU A 53 -9.52 -11.80 -1.47
N HIS A 54 -9.63 -11.27 -2.66
CA HIS A 54 -10.70 -11.65 -3.58
C HIS A 54 -10.34 -12.84 -4.44
N ASP A 55 -9.06 -13.13 -4.58
CA ASP A 55 -8.62 -14.20 -5.45
C ASP A 55 -9.13 -15.55 -4.99
N GLY A 56 -9.26 -15.73 -3.69
CA GLY A 56 -9.75 -16.99 -3.13
C GLY A 56 -11.25 -17.17 -3.27
N THR A 57 -11.98 -16.16 -3.66
CA THR A 57 -13.43 -16.23 -3.76
C THR A 57 -13.90 -16.24 -5.20
N ALA A 58 -13.08 -16.75 -6.08
CA ALA A 58 -13.45 -16.85 -7.48
C ALA A 58 -14.00 -15.53 -7.98
N SER A 59 -13.21 -14.56 -7.93
CA SER A 59 -13.65 -13.27 -8.36
C SER A 59 -14.09 -13.32 -9.80
N VAL A 60 -15.13 -12.67 -10.04
CA VAL A 60 -15.72 -12.65 -11.32
C VAL A 60 -15.41 -11.36 -12.01
N HIS A 61 -14.95 -11.44 -13.17
CA HIS A 61 -14.77 -10.26 -13.98
C HIS A 61 -15.02 -10.57 -15.40
#